data_0a0451442450cd53149e9e16da67e932
#
_entry.id   0a0451442450cd53149e9e16da67e932
#
_cell.length_a   1.000
_cell.length_b   1.000
_cell.length_c   1.000
_cell.angle_alpha   90.00
_cell.angle_beta   90.00
_cell.angle_gamma   90.00
#
_symmetry.space_group_name_H-M   'P 1'
#
loop_
_entity.id
_entity.type
_entity.pdbx_description
1 polymer ?
#
loop_
_entity_poly.entity_id
_entity_poly.type
_entity_poly.pdbx_seq_one_letter_code
_entity_poly.pdbx_strand_id
1 'polypeptide(L)'
;YTFTVNCIGLEAYEGDTVHLWRYGADLMTSDKDYGKAPLASAVIRNGRVTFSGKEDTLHIYGMEHRHGRNFFYPERGVLTLTDVAPTEKPVPDKSTNPHSLNVRLWKLWYEDSFPREETRQFVFDNAGNAMGWMVFDHWAEIYPDELEKLYQNSNPQMRDSTSVLMGLKRMLDDTRCLVPGDDFIDFRQVDYMEKDSLLFSDIAGKGQPVCLLFWLQGGINGIRVELDDLRKRY
;
A
#
# COMPACT_ATOMS: atom_id res chain seq x y z
N TYR A 1 11.90 -1.98 19.89
CA TYR A 1 10.86 -2.18 20.95
C TYR A 1 10.34 -3.61 20.96
N THR A 2 9.60 -3.96 22.02
CA THR A 2 8.88 -5.24 22.13
C THR A 2 7.40 -5.02 21.89
N PHE A 3 6.77 -5.98 21.22
CA PHE A 3 5.33 -6.03 21.02
C PHE A 3 4.74 -7.35 21.50
N THR A 4 3.47 -7.35 21.82
CA THR A 4 2.65 -8.54 22.01
C THR A 4 1.34 -8.35 21.26
N VAL A 5 0.95 -9.32 20.45
CA VAL A 5 -0.35 -9.33 19.79
C VAL A 5 -1.17 -10.50 20.29
N ASN A 6 -2.38 -10.21 20.77
CA ASN A 6 -3.38 -11.20 21.15
C ASN A 6 -4.46 -11.21 20.07
N CYS A 7 -4.72 -12.34 19.45
CA CYS A 7 -5.88 -12.52 18.59
C CYS A 7 -6.92 -13.38 19.35
N ILE A 8 -8.14 -12.91 19.41
CA ILE A 8 -9.27 -13.53 20.13
C ILE A 8 -10.47 -13.69 19.19
N GLY A 9 -11.47 -14.49 19.59
CA GLY A 9 -12.65 -14.75 18.75
C GLY A 9 -12.42 -15.87 17.74
N LEU A 10 -11.43 -16.73 17.99
CA LEU A 10 -11.02 -17.81 17.08
C LEU A 10 -11.60 -19.17 17.46
N GLU A 11 -12.70 -19.23 18.20
CA GLU A 11 -13.31 -20.48 18.68
C GLU A 11 -13.64 -21.45 17.57
N ALA A 12 -14.05 -20.93 16.41
CA ALA A 12 -14.37 -21.72 15.21
C ALA A 12 -13.13 -22.45 14.61
N TYR A 13 -11.92 -22.02 15.00
CA TYR A 13 -10.64 -22.53 14.47
C TYR A 13 -9.80 -23.21 15.55
N GLU A 14 -10.43 -23.66 16.62
CA GLU A 14 -9.77 -24.33 17.75
C GLU A 14 -8.89 -25.49 17.26
N GLY A 15 -7.63 -25.52 17.68
CA GLY A 15 -6.66 -26.52 17.27
C GLY A 15 -5.90 -26.23 15.98
N ASP A 16 -6.28 -25.22 15.21
CA ASP A 16 -5.53 -24.80 14.04
C ASP A 16 -4.21 -24.11 14.42
N THR A 17 -3.24 -24.22 13.55
CA THR A 17 -1.95 -23.53 13.71
C THR A 17 -1.99 -22.20 12.98
N VAL A 18 -1.57 -21.15 13.67
CA VAL A 18 -1.34 -19.80 13.11
C VAL A 18 0.16 -19.58 12.99
N HIS A 19 0.57 -19.06 11.86
CA HIS A 19 1.95 -18.67 11.55
C HIS A 19 2.08 -17.15 11.53
N LEU A 20 3.10 -16.63 12.21
CA LEU A 20 3.45 -15.22 12.18
C LEU A 20 4.52 -14.97 11.13
N TRP A 21 4.24 -14.05 10.20
CA TRP A 21 5.12 -13.68 9.10
C TRP A 21 5.40 -12.18 9.09
N ARG A 22 6.55 -11.78 8.55
CA ARG A 22 6.80 -10.39 8.16
C ARG A 22 6.39 -10.17 6.71
N TYR A 23 5.85 -9.01 6.46
CA TYR A 23 5.41 -8.54 5.14
C TYR A 23 6.07 -7.20 4.81
N GLY A 24 6.28 -6.96 3.51
CA GLY A 24 6.56 -5.63 3.00
C GLY A 24 5.36 -4.69 3.15
N ALA A 25 5.59 -3.40 2.96
CA ALA A 25 4.52 -2.40 2.97
C ALA A 25 3.48 -2.61 1.84
N ASP A 26 3.87 -3.31 0.77
CA ASP A 26 2.99 -3.69 -0.34
C ASP A 26 1.99 -4.80 0.02
N LEU A 27 2.11 -5.44 1.19
CA LEU A 27 1.33 -6.59 1.65
C LEU A 27 1.33 -7.81 0.69
N MET A 28 2.04 -7.73 -0.42
CA MET A 28 2.11 -8.78 -1.44
C MET A 28 3.29 -9.70 -1.23
N THR A 29 4.39 -9.15 -0.74
CA THR A 29 5.62 -9.90 -0.47
C THR A 29 5.76 -10.20 1.02
N SER A 30 6.20 -11.41 1.34
CA SER A 30 6.46 -11.84 2.71
C SER A 30 7.79 -12.60 2.80
N ASP A 31 8.30 -12.79 4.02
CA ASP A 31 9.45 -13.64 4.25
C ASP A 31 9.26 -15.07 3.72
N LYS A 32 8.01 -15.56 3.62
CA LYS A 32 7.64 -16.85 3.04
C LYS A 32 8.00 -16.94 1.55
N ASP A 33 7.83 -15.85 0.79
CA ASP A 33 8.11 -15.81 -0.64
C ASP A 33 9.62 -15.92 -0.92
N TYR A 34 10.44 -15.64 0.07
CA TYR A 34 11.89 -15.84 0.04
C TYR A 34 12.36 -17.15 0.68
N GLY A 35 11.43 -18.11 0.88
CA GLY A 35 11.73 -19.43 1.44
C GLY A 35 12.14 -19.41 2.92
N LYS A 36 11.87 -18.35 3.65
CA LYS A 36 12.14 -18.28 5.09
C LYS A 36 11.08 -19.06 5.87
N ALA A 37 11.42 -19.43 7.08
CA ALA A 37 10.49 -20.00 8.04
C ALA A 37 9.64 -18.88 8.68
N PRO A 38 8.41 -19.19 9.18
CA PRO A 38 7.64 -18.24 9.97
C PRO A 38 8.43 -17.79 11.19
N LEU A 39 8.24 -16.54 11.61
CA LEU A 39 8.86 -15.99 12.81
C LEU A 39 8.46 -16.74 14.08
N ALA A 40 7.20 -17.16 14.12
CA ALA A 40 6.62 -17.98 15.17
C ALA A 40 5.42 -18.77 14.64
N SER A 41 5.08 -19.84 15.36
CA SER A 41 3.87 -20.61 15.11
C SER A 41 3.24 -20.96 16.45
N ALA A 42 1.92 -20.86 16.52
CA ALA A 42 1.17 -21.21 17.73
C ALA A 42 -0.17 -21.85 17.36
N VAL A 43 -0.64 -22.73 18.22
CA VAL A 43 -1.93 -23.41 18.07
C VAL A 43 -3.01 -22.57 18.78
N ILE A 44 -4.14 -22.37 18.11
CA ILE A 44 -5.31 -21.72 18.72
C ILE A 44 -5.80 -22.57 19.90
N ARG A 45 -5.93 -21.94 21.07
CA ARG A 45 -6.42 -22.56 22.30
C ARG A 45 -7.41 -21.63 22.99
N ASN A 46 -8.59 -22.16 23.30
CA ASN A 46 -9.70 -21.41 23.90
C ASN A 46 -10.04 -20.15 23.07
N GLY A 47 -10.09 -20.30 21.74
CA GLY A 47 -10.36 -19.23 20.80
C GLY A 47 -9.31 -18.12 20.76
N ARG A 48 -8.04 -18.40 21.13
CA ARG A 48 -6.98 -17.40 21.23
C ARG A 48 -5.67 -17.87 20.66
N VAL A 49 -4.89 -16.90 20.18
CA VAL A 49 -3.46 -17.06 19.92
C VAL A 49 -2.72 -15.79 20.35
N THR A 50 -1.50 -15.93 20.85
CA THR A 50 -0.65 -14.81 21.27
C THR A 50 0.72 -14.95 20.67
N PHE A 51 1.23 -13.84 20.13
CA PHE A 51 2.63 -13.73 19.67
C PHE A 51 3.31 -12.55 20.35
N SER A 52 4.60 -12.69 20.61
CA SER A 52 5.44 -11.60 21.11
C SER A 52 6.75 -11.57 20.34
N GLY A 53 7.30 -10.38 20.16
CA GLY A 53 8.53 -10.20 19.41
C GLY A 53 9.20 -8.86 19.66
N LYS A 54 10.27 -8.64 18.87
CA LYS A 54 10.97 -7.35 18.78
C LYS A 54 10.81 -6.81 17.38
N GLU A 55 10.62 -5.52 17.26
CA GLU A 55 10.43 -4.85 15.99
C GLU A 55 11.07 -3.45 15.98
N ASP A 56 11.43 -3.00 14.80
CA ASP A 56 12.10 -1.74 14.52
C ASP A 56 11.27 -0.73 13.72
N THR A 57 9.99 -0.98 13.45
CA THR A 57 9.09 -0.15 12.65
C THR A 57 9.09 -0.40 11.13
N LEU A 58 9.93 -1.30 10.62
CA LEU A 58 10.16 -1.45 9.18
C LEU A 58 9.20 -2.42 8.49
N HIS A 59 8.41 -3.18 9.24
CA HIS A 59 7.60 -4.27 8.69
C HIS A 59 6.14 -4.21 9.12
N ILE A 60 5.28 -4.73 8.28
CA ILE A 60 3.93 -5.17 8.63
C ILE A 60 3.99 -6.65 8.98
N TYR A 61 3.15 -7.09 9.89
CA TYR A 61 3.07 -8.50 10.28
C TYR A 61 1.75 -9.10 9.84
N GLY A 62 1.78 -10.35 9.45
CA GLY A 62 0.59 -11.14 9.13
C GLY A 62 0.52 -12.38 10.00
N MET A 63 -0.64 -12.65 10.56
CA MET A 63 -1.01 -13.92 11.15
C MET A 63 -1.75 -14.74 10.08
N GLU A 64 -1.15 -15.85 9.66
CA GLU A 64 -1.68 -16.70 8.60
C GLU A 64 -2.10 -18.06 9.18
N HIS A 65 -3.31 -18.48 8.89
CA HIS A 65 -3.81 -19.83 9.14
C HIS A 65 -4.51 -20.37 7.88
N ARG A 66 -4.92 -21.63 7.87
CA ARG A 66 -5.47 -22.29 6.67
C ARG A 66 -6.71 -21.61 6.06
N HIS A 67 -7.42 -20.76 6.81
CA HIS A 67 -8.65 -20.10 6.37
C HIS A 67 -8.46 -18.65 5.96
N GLY A 68 -7.27 -18.06 6.20
CA GLY A 68 -7.01 -16.66 5.84
C GLY A 68 -5.78 -16.08 6.53
N ARG A 69 -5.64 -14.79 6.37
CA ARG A 69 -4.57 -14.01 7.00
C ARG A 69 -5.09 -12.65 7.46
N ASN A 70 -4.52 -12.19 8.56
CA ASN A 70 -4.81 -10.89 9.15
C ASN A 70 -3.54 -10.09 9.31
N PHE A 71 -3.53 -8.85 8.86
CA PHE A 71 -2.39 -7.96 8.97
C PHE A 71 -2.51 -7.04 10.17
N PHE A 72 -1.37 -6.73 10.77
CA PHE A 72 -1.26 -5.72 11.82
C PHE A 72 0.12 -5.07 11.79
N TYR A 73 0.19 -3.87 12.32
CA TYR A 73 1.46 -3.22 12.57
C TYR A 73 1.91 -3.51 14.00
N PRO A 74 3.13 -4.02 14.23
CA PRO A 74 3.62 -4.31 15.56
C PRO A 74 3.91 -3.01 16.30
N GLU A 75 3.13 -2.71 17.33
CA GLU A 75 3.30 -1.52 18.14
C GLU A 75 3.90 -1.89 19.49
N ARG A 76 4.58 -0.92 20.13
CA ARG A 76 5.11 -1.12 21.47
C ARG A 76 3.96 -1.47 22.43
N GLY A 77 4.13 -2.54 23.19
CA GLY A 77 3.16 -2.97 24.19
C GLY A 77 2.26 -4.09 23.70
N VAL A 78 1.01 -4.05 24.07
CA VAL A 78 0.02 -5.10 23.81
C VAL A 78 -1.04 -4.59 22.84
N LEU A 79 -1.23 -5.30 21.73
CA LEU A 79 -2.31 -5.11 20.79
C LEU A 79 -3.28 -6.30 20.91
N THR A 80 -4.56 -6.05 21.06
CA THR A 80 -5.58 -7.09 20.97
C THR A 80 -6.39 -6.91 19.71
N LEU A 81 -6.52 -7.98 18.93
CA LEU A 81 -7.30 -8.05 17.71
C LEU A 81 -8.44 -9.04 17.92
N THR A 82 -9.64 -8.69 17.47
CA THR A 82 -10.76 -9.61 17.40
C THR A 82 -10.90 -10.09 15.96
N ASP A 83 -10.75 -11.38 15.75
CA ASP A 83 -10.99 -12.02 14.46
C ASP A 83 -12.33 -12.75 14.53
N VAL A 84 -13.30 -12.23 13.82
CA VAL A 84 -14.69 -12.71 13.89
C VAL A 84 -15.01 -13.72 12.79
N ALA A 85 -14.25 -13.70 11.68
CA ALA A 85 -14.40 -14.63 10.57
C ALA A 85 -13.20 -14.57 9.60
N PRO A 86 -12.93 -15.66 8.82
CA PRO A 86 -11.80 -15.70 7.88
C PRO A 86 -11.86 -14.66 6.76
N THR A 87 -13.02 -14.10 6.51
CA THR A 87 -13.27 -13.09 5.47
C THR A 87 -13.40 -11.68 6.06
N GLU A 88 -13.45 -11.56 7.38
CA GLU A 88 -13.55 -10.27 8.04
C GLU A 88 -12.16 -9.80 8.50
N LYS A 89 -11.99 -8.51 8.50
CA LYS A 89 -10.71 -7.91 8.88
C LYS A 89 -10.64 -7.79 10.40
N PRO A 90 -9.47 -8.03 11.01
CA PRO A 90 -9.34 -8.02 12.45
C PRO A 90 -9.67 -6.64 13.01
N VAL A 91 -10.50 -6.60 14.02
CA VAL A 91 -10.88 -5.36 14.72
C VAL A 91 -9.92 -5.14 15.88
N PRO A 92 -9.12 -4.06 15.89
CA PRO A 92 -8.29 -3.74 17.04
C PRO A 92 -9.15 -3.29 18.23
N ASP A 93 -8.81 -3.80 19.41
CA ASP A 93 -9.48 -3.39 20.63
C ASP A 93 -9.09 -1.95 21.01
N LYS A 94 -10.01 -1.03 20.77
CA LYS A 94 -9.86 0.40 21.05
C LYS A 94 -9.69 0.70 22.55
N SER A 95 -10.16 -0.18 23.42
CA SER A 95 -10.04 0.01 24.88
C SER A 95 -8.63 -0.22 25.38
N THR A 96 -7.86 -1.06 24.70
CA THR A 96 -6.49 -1.39 25.08
C THR A 96 -5.50 -0.29 24.71
N ASN A 97 -5.64 0.29 23.50
CA ASN A 97 -4.81 1.40 23.04
C ASN A 97 -5.55 2.26 22.00
N PRO A 98 -6.30 3.29 22.40
CA PRO A 98 -7.08 4.12 21.49
C PRO A 98 -6.21 4.96 20.53
N HIS A 99 -4.93 5.13 20.83
CA HIS A 99 -3.96 5.87 20.01
C HIS A 99 -3.13 4.96 19.09
N SER A 100 -3.42 3.67 19.08
CA SER A 100 -2.76 2.70 18.22
C SER A 100 -2.89 3.07 16.75
N LEU A 101 -1.80 2.87 15.99
CA LEU A 101 -1.84 3.02 14.53
C LEU A 101 -2.80 2.01 13.89
N ASN A 102 -2.91 0.81 14.44
CA ASN A 102 -3.88 -0.18 13.98
C ASN A 102 -5.33 0.30 14.19
N VAL A 103 -5.62 0.95 15.32
CA VAL A 103 -6.95 1.56 15.58
C VAL A 103 -7.21 2.72 14.63
N ARG A 104 -6.22 3.60 14.42
CA ARG A 104 -6.35 4.72 13.48
C ARG A 104 -6.57 4.23 12.05
N LEU A 105 -5.81 3.23 11.59
CA LEU A 105 -5.99 2.62 10.28
C LEU A 105 -7.38 1.98 10.15
N TRP A 106 -7.81 1.23 11.17
CA TRP A 106 -9.12 0.59 11.19
C TRP A 106 -10.23 1.64 11.06
N LYS A 107 -10.13 2.77 11.77
CA LYS A 107 -11.07 3.88 11.66
C LYS A 107 -11.11 4.43 10.24
N LEU A 108 -9.97 4.81 9.67
CA LEU A 108 -9.88 5.32 8.30
C LEU A 108 -10.53 4.36 7.30
N TRP A 109 -10.34 3.07 7.49
CA TRP A 109 -10.80 2.06 6.54
C TRP A 109 -12.30 1.74 6.65
N TYR A 110 -12.80 1.54 7.87
CA TYR A 110 -14.16 1.03 8.09
C TYR A 110 -15.18 2.11 8.42
N GLU A 111 -14.77 3.12 9.17
CA GLU A 111 -15.68 4.17 9.59
C GLU A 111 -15.71 5.30 8.55
N ASP A 112 -14.57 5.67 8.01
CA ASP A 112 -14.40 6.88 7.22
C ASP A 112 -14.14 6.62 5.72
N SER A 113 -14.00 5.36 5.28
CA SER A 113 -13.78 4.98 3.88
C SER A 113 -12.58 5.69 3.22
N PHE A 114 -11.49 5.90 3.96
CA PHE A 114 -10.28 6.60 3.55
C PHE A 114 -10.56 8.02 3.00
N PRO A 115 -11.09 8.95 3.82
CA PRO A 115 -11.24 10.32 3.38
C PRO A 115 -9.87 10.88 2.99
N ARG A 116 -9.84 11.59 1.86
CA ARG A 116 -8.60 11.97 1.15
C ARG A 116 -7.58 12.67 2.04
N GLU A 117 -8.00 13.72 2.73
CA GLU A 117 -7.08 14.55 3.51
C GLU A 117 -6.59 13.84 4.79
N GLU A 118 -7.45 13.11 5.48
CA GLU A 118 -7.10 12.34 6.67
C GLU A 118 -6.17 11.18 6.33
N THR A 119 -6.40 10.51 5.20
CA THR A 119 -5.54 9.43 4.69
C THR A 119 -4.17 9.98 4.29
N ARG A 120 -4.15 11.09 3.57
CA ARG A 120 -2.93 11.80 3.21
C ARG A 120 -2.14 12.23 4.46
N GLN A 121 -2.80 12.85 5.44
CA GLN A 121 -2.16 13.24 6.69
C GLN A 121 -1.61 12.02 7.45
N PHE A 122 -2.35 10.90 7.47
CA PHE A 122 -1.88 9.66 8.08
C PHE A 122 -0.58 9.17 7.44
N VAL A 123 -0.44 9.24 6.11
CA VAL A 123 0.78 8.85 5.40
C VAL A 123 1.95 9.75 5.79
N PHE A 124 1.76 11.07 5.83
CA PHE A 124 2.81 12.00 6.24
C PHE A 124 3.25 11.81 7.69
N ASP A 125 2.32 11.61 8.61
CA ASP A 125 2.61 11.35 10.03
C ASP A 125 3.40 10.04 10.23
N ASN A 126 3.26 9.10 9.29
CA ASN A 126 3.80 7.75 9.37
C ASN A 126 4.83 7.43 8.28
N ALA A 127 5.36 8.42 7.58
CA ALA A 127 6.35 8.21 6.52
C ALA A 127 7.63 7.47 6.98
N GLY A 128 7.94 7.53 8.28
CA GLY A 128 9.08 6.84 8.89
C GLY A 128 8.86 5.36 9.20
N ASN A 129 7.68 4.80 8.92
CA ASN A 129 7.34 3.41 9.27
C ASN A 129 6.56 2.69 8.16
N ALA A 130 6.49 1.35 8.24
CA ALA A 130 5.87 0.53 7.20
C ALA A 130 4.35 0.76 7.06
N MET A 131 3.66 1.16 8.13
CA MET A 131 2.22 1.43 8.09
C MET A 131 1.88 2.61 7.18
N GLY A 132 2.67 3.69 7.24
CA GLY A 132 2.47 4.85 6.36
C GLY A 132 2.62 4.47 4.89
N TRP A 133 3.62 3.67 4.55
CA TRP A 133 3.87 3.24 3.17
C TRP A 133 2.86 2.22 2.67
N MET A 134 2.33 1.36 3.53
CA MET A 134 1.21 0.49 3.20
C MET A 134 -0.04 1.31 2.83
N VAL A 135 -0.36 2.33 3.61
CA VAL A 135 -1.51 3.21 3.33
C VAL A 135 -1.28 4.02 2.05
N PHE A 136 -0.05 4.50 1.83
CA PHE A 136 0.33 5.19 0.59
C PHE A 136 0.08 4.30 -0.64
N ASP A 137 0.57 3.07 -0.63
CA ASP A 137 0.50 2.16 -1.77
C ASP A 137 -0.94 1.75 -2.15
N HIS A 138 -1.82 1.65 -1.17
CA HIS A 138 -3.14 1.06 -1.37
C HIS A 138 -4.29 2.07 -1.45
N TRP A 139 -4.19 3.21 -0.75
CA TRP A 139 -5.36 4.07 -0.53
C TRP A 139 -5.11 5.57 -0.60
N ALA A 140 -3.86 6.02 -0.47
CA ALA A 140 -3.61 7.46 -0.39
C ALA A 140 -3.45 8.10 -1.77
N GLU A 141 -4.05 9.25 -1.93
CA GLU A 141 -3.77 10.16 -3.03
C GLU A 141 -2.84 11.28 -2.52
N ILE A 142 -1.60 11.28 -2.98
CA ILE A 142 -0.60 12.30 -2.62
C ILE A 142 -0.39 13.19 -3.85
N TYR A 143 -0.33 14.50 -3.62
CA TYR A 143 -0.09 15.44 -4.69
C TYR A 143 1.34 15.31 -5.24
N PRO A 144 1.53 15.44 -6.56
CA PRO A 144 2.85 15.24 -7.18
C PRO A 144 3.97 16.11 -6.59
N ASP A 145 3.66 17.34 -6.24
CA ASP A 145 4.59 18.29 -5.62
C ASP A 145 4.99 17.94 -4.17
N GLU A 146 4.28 17.01 -3.54
CA GLU A 146 4.54 16.55 -2.18
C GLU A 146 5.33 15.24 -2.11
N LEU A 147 5.42 14.51 -3.23
CA LEU A 147 6.04 13.18 -3.27
C LEU A 147 7.52 13.21 -2.88
N GLU A 148 8.26 14.22 -3.32
CA GLU A 148 9.67 14.42 -2.92
C GLU A 148 9.80 14.58 -1.40
N LYS A 149 8.96 15.44 -0.81
CA LYS A 149 8.94 15.67 0.63
C LYS A 149 8.58 14.40 1.40
N LEU A 150 7.60 13.65 0.91
CA LEU A 150 7.19 12.38 1.50
C LEU A 150 8.35 11.39 1.48
N TYR A 151 9.03 11.25 0.34
CA TYR A 151 10.19 10.38 0.19
C TYR A 151 11.32 10.78 1.14
N GLN A 152 11.62 12.07 1.27
CA GLN A 152 12.67 12.56 2.18
C GLN A 152 12.35 12.29 3.66
N ASN A 153 11.08 12.23 4.04
CA ASN A 153 10.62 11.89 5.38
C ASN A 153 10.64 10.38 5.67
N SER A 154 10.87 9.54 4.66
CA SER A 154 10.91 8.09 4.84
C SER A 154 12.13 7.65 5.67
N ASN A 155 11.97 6.50 6.33
CA ASN A 155 13.10 5.86 7.01
C ASN A 155 14.16 5.43 5.98
N PRO A 156 15.42 5.88 6.11
CA PRO A 156 16.47 5.52 5.15
C PRO A 156 16.66 4.00 4.96
N GLN A 157 16.47 3.20 6.01
CA GLN A 157 16.58 1.74 5.93
C GLN A 157 15.49 1.09 5.08
N MET A 158 14.37 1.78 4.87
CA MET A 158 13.27 1.29 4.02
C MET A 158 13.48 1.60 2.54
N ARG A 159 14.26 2.64 2.20
CA ARG A 159 14.37 3.16 0.82
C ARG A 159 14.86 2.12 -0.17
N ASP A 160 15.80 1.28 0.25
CA ASP A 160 16.40 0.26 -0.61
C ASP A 160 15.81 -1.14 -0.41
N SER A 161 14.89 -1.31 0.53
CA SER A 161 14.29 -2.60 0.88
C SER A 161 12.79 -2.70 0.62
N THR A 162 12.14 -1.58 0.32
CA THR A 162 10.68 -1.52 0.12
C THR A 162 10.38 -1.21 -1.35
N SER A 163 9.66 -2.11 -2.02
CA SER A 163 9.30 -1.98 -3.44
C SER A 163 8.59 -0.65 -3.74
N VAL A 164 7.70 -0.22 -2.85
CA VAL A 164 6.95 1.05 -2.94
C VAL A 164 7.91 2.25 -2.96
N LEU A 165 8.89 2.30 -2.05
CA LEU A 165 9.86 3.40 -1.99
C LEU A 165 10.86 3.39 -3.15
N MET A 166 11.27 2.21 -3.59
CA MET A 166 12.10 2.08 -4.80
C MET A 166 11.36 2.54 -6.05
N GLY A 167 10.06 2.22 -6.15
CA GLY A 167 9.17 2.70 -7.21
C GLY A 167 9.01 4.22 -7.18
N LEU A 168 8.74 4.79 -6.01
CA LEU A 168 8.62 6.23 -5.83
C LEU A 168 9.93 6.95 -6.18
N LYS A 169 11.08 6.42 -5.72
CA LYS A 169 12.39 6.99 -6.07
C LYS A 169 12.58 7.04 -7.58
N ARG A 170 12.32 5.94 -8.27
CA ARG A 170 12.44 5.87 -9.73
C ARG A 170 11.55 6.90 -10.40
N MET A 171 10.29 6.99 -9.98
CA MET A 171 9.36 7.98 -10.50
C MET A 171 9.86 9.42 -10.27
N LEU A 172 10.40 9.73 -9.09
CA LEU A 172 10.97 11.06 -8.79
C LEU A 172 12.20 11.37 -9.65
N ASP A 173 13.09 10.39 -9.84
CA ASP A 173 14.26 10.55 -10.69
C ASP A 173 13.86 10.80 -12.17
N ASP A 174 12.86 10.07 -12.65
CA ASP A 174 12.33 10.24 -14.02
C ASP A 174 11.62 11.61 -14.19
N THR A 175 10.84 12.05 -13.21
CA THR A 175 10.08 13.32 -13.27
C THR A 175 10.95 14.57 -13.11
N ARG A 176 12.12 14.46 -12.48
CA ARG A 176 13.08 15.59 -12.37
C ARG A 176 13.58 16.08 -13.73
N CYS A 177 13.45 15.27 -14.76
CA CYS A 177 13.79 15.63 -16.14
C CYS A 177 12.65 16.34 -16.87
N LEU A 178 11.48 16.50 -16.26
CA LEU A 178 10.29 17.09 -16.86
C LEU A 178 10.05 18.50 -16.32
N VAL A 179 10.61 19.50 -16.97
CA VAL A 179 10.39 20.91 -16.66
C VAL A 179 9.43 21.50 -17.69
N PRO A 180 8.37 22.22 -17.27
CA PRO A 180 7.48 22.90 -18.21
C PRO A 180 8.26 23.84 -19.15
N GLY A 181 8.13 23.62 -20.45
CA GLY A 181 8.86 24.37 -21.48
C GLY A 181 10.07 23.65 -22.06
N ASP A 182 10.52 22.57 -21.48
CA ASP A 182 11.55 21.72 -22.08
C ASP A 182 11.00 20.84 -23.21
N ASP A 183 11.91 20.27 -23.99
CA ASP A 183 11.56 19.28 -24.99
C ASP A 183 10.90 18.05 -24.35
N PHE A 184 9.90 17.50 -25.00
CA PHE A 184 9.24 16.28 -24.54
C PHE A 184 10.19 15.07 -24.62
N ILE A 185 10.02 14.13 -23.71
CA ILE A 185 10.71 12.84 -23.73
C ILE A 185 10.07 11.98 -24.83
N ASP A 186 10.84 11.59 -25.83
CA ASP A 186 10.37 10.70 -26.88
C ASP A 186 10.29 9.25 -26.35
N PHE A 187 9.24 8.55 -26.69
CA PHE A 187 9.04 7.16 -26.32
C PHE A 187 8.38 6.39 -27.46
N ARG A 188 8.63 5.09 -27.49
CA ARG A 188 8.02 4.17 -28.45
C ARG A 188 6.89 3.39 -27.76
N GLN A 189 5.73 3.41 -28.36
CA GLN A 189 4.59 2.60 -27.93
C GLN A 189 4.26 1.59 -29.02
N VAL A 190 4.09 0.34 -28.64
CA VAL A 190 3.55 -0.71 -29.50
C VAL A 190 2.03 -0.66 -29.44
N ASP A 191 1.36 -0.83 -30.56
CA ASP A 191 -0.10 -0.85 -30.59
C ASP A 191 -0.65 -2.07 -29.81
N TYR A 192 -1.92 -2.02 -29.43
CA TYR A 192 -2.58 -3.08 -28.69
C TYR A 192 -2.54 -4.43 -29.43
N MET A 193 -2.45 -4.42 -30.75
CA MET A 193 -2.43 -5.64 -31.58
C MET A 193 -1.00 -6.11 -31.86
N GLU A 194 0.03 -5.49 -31.28
CA GLU A 194 1.45 -5.76 -31.48
C GLU A 194 1.90 -5.73 -32.96
N LYS A 195 1.12 -5.09 -33.84
CA LYS A 195 1.37 -5.04 -35.29
C LYS A 195 2.24 -3.88 -35.71
N ASP A 196 2.15 -2.79 -34.95
CA ASP A 196 2.83 -1.57 -35.31
C ASP A 196 3.42 -0.88 -34.07
N SER A 197 4.43 -0.06 -34.25
CA SER A 197 4.99 0.75 -33.18
C SER A 197 5.07 2.20 -33.63
N LEU A 198 4.69 3.11 -32.76
CA LEU A 198 4.66 4.53 -32.96
C LEU A 198 5.68 5.20 -32.06
N LEU A 199 6.49 6.10 -32.61
CA LEU A 199 7.28 7.04 -31.81
C LEU A 199 6.40 8.24 -31.47
N PHE A 200 6.50 8.75 -30.25
CA PHE A 200 5.73 9.92 -29.83
C PHE A 200 6.12 11.16 -30.69
N SER A 201 7.38 11.26 -31.06
CA SER A 201 7.87 12.29 -32.01
C SER A 201 7.26 12.22 -33.41
N ASP A 202 6.65 11.10 -33.80
CA ASP A 202 5.91 11.00 -35.05
C ASP A 202 4.61 11.83 -35.02
N ILE A 203 4.09 12.12 -33.84
CA ILE A 203 2.86 12.89 -33.61
C ILE A 203 3.16 14.24 -32.98
N ALA A 204 3.96 14.27 -31.91
CA ALA A 204 4.28 15.48 -31.17
C ALA A 204 5.34 16.34 -31.89
N GLY A 205 5.40 17.62 -31.51
CA GLY A 205 6.39 18.55 -32.06
C GLY A 205 6.11 19.03 -33.50
N LYS A 206 4.92 18.74 -34.05
CA LYS A 206 4.51 19.13 -35.42
C LYS A 206 3.72 20.44 -35.47
N GLY A 207 3.78 21.25 -34.43
CA GLY A 207 3.05 22.53 -34.33
C GLY A 207 1.57 22.41 -33.99
N GLN A 208 1.10 21.21 -33.67
CA GLN A 208 -0.24 20.95 -33.17
C GLN A 208 -0.17 20.52 -31.72
N PRO A 209 -1.12 20.93 -30.84
CA PRO A 209 -1.21 20.41 -29.49
C PRO A 209 -1.56 18.91 -29.51
N VAL A 210 -0.89 18.13 -28.67
CA VAL A 210 -1.13 16.69 -28.50
C VAL A 210 -1.56 16.43 -27.09
N CYS A 211 -2.67 15.73 -26.91
CA CYS A 211 -3.16 15.28 -25.62
C CYS A 211 -2.85 13.79 -25.45
N LEU A 212 -2.05 13.45 -24.44
CA LEU A 212 -1.81 12.08 -24.03
C LEU A 212 -2.83 11.67 -22.99
N LEU A 213 -3.52 10.57 -23.23
CA LEU A 213 -4.50 10.03 -22.32
C LEU A 213 -4.04 8.66 -21.82
N PHE A 214 -3.89 8.52 -20.52
CA PHE A 214 -3.58 7.27 -19.85
C PHE A 214 -4.85 6.70 -19.23
N TRP A 215 -5.20 5.44 -19.56
CA TRP A 215 -6.37 4.80 -18.96
C TRP A 215 -6.11 3.35 -18.56
N LEU A 216 -6.84 2.87 -17.55
CA LEU A 216 -6.85 1.47 -17.17
C LEU A 216 -8.01 0.75 -17.88
N GLN A 217 -7.80 -0.52 -18.19
CA GLN A 217 -8.82 -1.39 -18.79
C GLN A 217 -10.07 -1.43 -17.87
N GLY A 218 -11.22 -1.05 -18.40
CA GLY A 218 -12.49 -0.93 -17.68
C GLY A 218 -13.06 0.50 -17.61
N GLY A 219 -12.22 1.53 -17.75
CA GLY A 219 -12.65 2.94 -17.76
C GLY A 219 -13.05 3.52 -19.11
N ILE A 220 -13.03 2.72 -20.18
CA ILE A 220 -13.17 3.18 -21.57
C ILE A 220 -14.49 3.94 -21.85
N ASN A 221 -15.59 3.59 -21.17
CA ASN A 221 -16.87 4.22 -21.38
C ASN A 221 -16.94 5.65 -20.81
N GLY A 222 -16.31 5.90 -19.66
CA GLY A 222 -16.19 7.26 -19.10
C GLY A 222 -15.31 8.15 -19.96
N ILE A 223 -14.19 7.61 -20.41
CA ILE A 223 -13.21 8.33 -21.25
C ILE A 223 -13.80 8.72 -22.61
N ARG A 224 -14.68 7.92 -23.21
CA ARG A 224 -15.36 8.28 -24.46
C ARG A 224 -16.16 9.58 -24.36
N VAL A 225 -16.85 9.78 -23.25
CA VAL A 225 -17.65 11.00 -23.02
C VAL A 225 -16.72 12.21 -22.92
N GLU A 226 -15.63 12.10 -22.20
CA GLU A 226 -14.65 13.18 -22.05
C GLU A 226 -13.93 13.49 -23.36
N LEU A 227 -13.58 12.48 -24.15
CA LEU A 227 -12.97 12.67 -25.49
C LEU A 227 -13.95 13.33 -26.48
N ASP A 228 -15.22 12.97 -26.45
CA ASP A 228 -16.24 13.59 -27.30
C ASP A 228 -16.46 15.07 -26.91
N ASP A 229 -16.36 15.40 -25.63
CA ASP A 229 -16.41 16.79 -25.16
C ASP A 229 -15.15 17.59 -25.52
N LEU A 230 -13.98 17.00 -25.44
CA LEU A 230 -12.74 17.61 -25.91
C LEU A 230 -12.80 17.88 -27.41
N ARG A 231 -13.24 16.92 -28.23
CA ARG A 231 -13.41 17.09 -29.68
C ARG A 231 -14.39 18.18 -30.08
N LYS A 232 -15.37 18.51 -29.23
CA LYS A 232 -16.31 19.61 -29.47
C LYS A 232 -15.73 20.98 -29.14
N ARG A 233 -14.71 21.03 -28.28
CA ARG A 233 -14.10 22.28 -27.80
C ARG A 233 -12.91 22.73 -28.66
N TYR A 234 -12.27 21.80 -29.33
CA TYR A 234 -11.07 21.96 -30.14
C TYR A 234 -11.23 21.35 -31.54
#